data_4aeab789c8a10c3484397ed66cbd9e44
#
_entry.id   4aeab789c8a10c3484397ed66cbd9e44
#
_cell.length_a   1.000
_cell.length_b   1.000
_cell.length_c   1.000
_cell.angle_alpha   90.00
_cell.angle_beta   90.00
_cell.angle_gamma   90.00
#
_symmetry.space_group_name_H-M   'P 1'
#
loop_
_entity.id
_entity.type
_entity.pdbx_description
1 polymer ?
#
loop_
_entity_poly.entity_id
_entity_poly.type
_entity_poly.pdbx_seq_one_letter_code
_entity_poly.pdbx_strand_id
1 'polypeptide(L)'
;MARFTDRQLELLQAYVDKTVAAFGSAGLVFSVESDLAAWADTMRSAPSITAVSPSFDPEHSWLTPANSFWVCLRDGSGNVVGCICSRLFETDDMMQVIRSYRLFFDRKPVLDLRPLRLVAPDDVPIMSGRVGYTGGYWLHPEWRGRGLSRLLPRINRALALRRFDLDWLFSLGRDTER
;
A
#
# COMPACT_ATOMS: atom_id res chain seq x y z
N MET A 1 16.17 -9.26 -16.28
CA MET A 1 16.14 -10.62 -15.72
C MET A 1 15.06 -10.64 -14.64
N ALA A 2 14.16 -11.63 -14.62
CA ALA A 2 13.13 -11.70 -13.58
C ALA A 2 13.78 -11.88 -12.19
N ARG A 3 13.33 -11.14 -11.19
CA ARG A 3 13.91 -11.18 -9.82
C ARG A 3 13.46 -12.39 -9.02
N PHE A 4 12.30 -12.93 -9.39
CA PHE A 4 11.72 -14.09 -8.72
C PHE A 4 11.80 -15.32 -9.63
N THR A 5 12.18 -16.45 -9.06
CA THR A 5 12.09 -17.75 -9.73
C THR A 5 10.63 -18.18 -9.86
N ASP A 6 10.32 -19.07 -10.80
CA ASP A 6 8.97 -19.63 -10.97
C ASP A 6 8.45 -20.22 -9.66
N ARG A 7 9.31 -20.93 -8.92
CA ARG A 7 8.97 -21.47 -7.59
C ARG A 7 8.59 -20.41 -6.57
N GLN A 8 9.26 -19.27 -6.56
CA GLN A 8 8.91 -18.17 -5.65
C GLN A 8 7.57 -17.53 -6.04
N LEU A 9 7.32 -17.38 -7.34
CA LEU A 9 6.04 -16.87 -7.86
C LEU A 9 4.89 -17.83 -7.53
N GLU A 10 5.09 -19.13 -7.64
CA GLU A 10 4.12 -20.15 -7.22
C GLU A 10 3.81 -20.06 -5.72
N LEU A 11 4.82 -19.90 -4.87
CA LEU A 11 4.63 -19.76 -3.43
C LEU A 11 3.84 -18.49 -3.07
N LEU A 12 4.15 -17.37 -3.74
CA LEU A 12 3.40 -16.12 -3.57
C LEU A 12 1.94 -16.30 -4.00
N GLN A 13 1.70 -16.99 -5.12
CA GLN A 13 0.32 -17.28 -5.59
C GLN A 13 -0.43 -18.17 -4.58
N ALA A 14 0.18 -19.26 -4.16
CA ALA A 14 -0.43 -20.17 -3.17
C ALA A 14 -0.80 -19.44 -1.86
N TYR A 15 0.06 -18.50 -1.43
CA TYR A 15 -0.23 -17.65 -0.27
C TYR A 15 -1.43 -16.73 -0.52
N VAL A 16 -1.51 -16.10 -1.69
CA VAL A 16 -2.64 -15.25 -2.10
C VAL A 16 -3.93 -16.08 -2.08
N ASP A 17 -3.94 -17.23 -2.75
CA ASP A 17 -5.13 -18.09 -2.87
C ASP A 17 -5.63 -18.55 -1.49
N LYS A 18 -4.72 -19.00 -0.62
CA LYS A 18 -5.05 -19.38 0.75
C LYS A 18 -5.63 -18.22 1.55
N THR A 19 -5.09 -17.01 1.38
CA THR A 19 -5.56 -15.84 2.10
C THR A 19 -6.92 -15.38 1.60
N VAL A 20 -7.15 -15.41 0.29
CA VAL A 20 -8.46 -15.11 -0.32
C VAL A 20 -9.52 -16.11 0.18
N ALA A 21 -9.20 -17.40 0.23
CA ALA A 21 -10.09 -18.41 0.78
C ALA A 21 -10.44 -18.14 2.26
N ALA A 22 -9.46 -17.69 3.06
CA ALA A 22 -9.69 -17.33 4.45
C ALA A 22 -10.60 -16.10 4.59
N PHE A 23 -10.48 -15.10 3.72
CA PHE A 23 -11.42 -13.98 3.66
C PHE A 23 -12.83 -14.45 3.29
N GLY A 24 -12.98 -15.29 2.28
CA GLY A 24 -14.28 -15.88 1.89
C GLY A 24 -14.93 -16.66 3.03
N SER A 25 -14.15 -17.45 3.78
CA SER A 25 -14.65 -18.17 4.97
C SER A 25 -15.11 -17.24 6.09
N ALA A 26 -14.59 -16.00 6.13
CA ALA A 26 -15.03 -14.97 7.06
C ALA A 26 -16.20 -14.11 6.53
N GLY A 27 -16.80 -14.48 5.39
CA GLY A 27 -17.89 -13.73 4.75
C GLY A 27 -17.44 -12.45 4.05
N LEU A 28 -16.15 -12.34 3.70
CA LEU A 28 -15.59 -11.19 3.03
C LEU A 28 -15.32 -11.46 1.55
N VAL A 29 -15.60 -10.47 0.72
CA VAL A 29 -15.24 -10.45 -0.71
C VAL A 29 -13.93 -9.67 -0.86
N PHE A 30 -12.95 -10.30 -1.47
CA PHE A 30 -11.64 -9.73 -1.76
C PHE A 30 -11.57 -9.28 -3.22
N SER A 31 -11.02 -8.09 -3.46
CA SER A 31 -10.71 -7.61 -4.80
C SER A 31 -9.39 -6.85 -4.85
N VAL A 32 -8.79 -6.79 -6.05
CA VAL A 32 -7.65 -5.95 -6.38
C VAL A 32 -8.10 -4.95 -7.43
N GLU A 33 -8.01 -3.68 -7.12
CA GLU A 33 -8.56 -2.59 -7.93
C GLU A 33 -7.45 -1.60 -8.31
N SER A 34 -7.58 -0.99 -9.49
CA SER A 34 -6.59 -0.03 -10.00
C SER A 34 -7.08 1.41 -9.95
N ASP A 35 -8.37 1.63 -9.64
CA ASP A 35 -8.95 2.96 -9.51
C ASP A 35 -8.66 3.53 -8.12
N LEU A 36 -7.62 4.35 -8.02
CA LEU A 36 -7.24 5.02 -6.78
C LEU A 36 -8.14 6.22 -6.47
N ALA A 37 -8.91 6.75 -7.43
CA ALA A 37 -9.91 7.77 -7.14
C ALA A 37 -11.04 7.15 -6.31
N ALA A 38 -11.52 5.97 -6.68
CA ALA A 38 -12.49 5.22 -5.90
C ALA A 38 -11.98 4.88 -4.48
N TRP A 39 -10.68 4.55 -4.34
CA TRP A 39 -10.08 4.38 -3.02
C TRP A 39 -10.09 5.69 -2.21
N ALA A 40 -9.67 6.81 -2.81
CA ALA A 40 -9.61 8.11 -2.13
C ALA A 40 -11.01 8.55 -1.67
N ASP A 41 -12.04 8.38 -2.49
CA ASP A 41 -13.44 8.67 -2.15
C ASP A 41 -13.95 7.78 -1.00
N THR A 42 -13.60 6.49 -1.04
CA THR A 42 -13.88 5.57 0.07
C THR A 42 -13.25 6.06 1.36
N MET A 43 -11.98 6.50 1.32
CA MET A 43 -11.29 7.00 2.51
C MET A 43 -11.85 8.33 3.03
N ARG A 44 -12.29 9.23 2.16
CA ARG A 44 -12.93 10.50 2.57
C ARG A 44 -14.21 10.27 3.40
N SER A 45 -14.92 9.19 3.12
CA SER A 45 -16.15 8.80 3.83
C SER A 45 -15.96 7.78 4.94
N ALA A 46 -14.75 7.21 5.08
CA ALA A 46 -14.48 6.14 6.04
C ALA A 46 -14.44 6.65 7.48
N PRO A 47 -15.05 5.94 8.45
CA PRO A 47 -15.01 6.34 9.86
C PRO A 47 -13.59 6.34 10.39
N SER A 48 -13.27 7.30 11.26
CA SER A 48 -11.95 7.50 11.89
C SER A 48 -10.81 7.90 10.94
N ILE A 49 -11.08 8.22 9.68
CA ILE A 49 -10.12 8.84 8.78
C ILE A 49 -10.23 10.35 8.88
N THR A 50 -9.13 11.01 9.23
CA THR A 50 -9.05 12.48 9.34
C THR A 50 -8.43 13.12 8.09
N ALA A 51 -7.64 12.37 7.32
CA ALA A 51 -7.04 12.82 6.08
C ALA A 51 -6.71 11.62 5.18
N VAL A 52 -6.91 11.79 3.88
CA VAL A 52 -6.51 10.82 2.85
C VAL A 52 -5.00 10.94 2.63
N SER A 53 -4.33 9.80 2.48
CA SER A 53 -2.89 9.80 2.19
C SER A 53 -2.61 10.36 0.78
N PRO A 54 -1.85 11.46 0.65
CA PRO A 54 -1.56 12.06 -0.65
C PRO A 54 -0.81 11.12 -1.61
N SER A 55 -0.04 10.16 -1.07
CA SER A 55 0.69 9.17 -1.87
C SER A 55 -0.22 8.31 -2.75
N PHE A 56 -1.50 8.18 -2.39
CA PHE A 56 -2.49 7.35 -3.06
C PHE A 56 -3.72 8.15 -3.53
N ASP A 57 -3.66 9.48 -3.42
CA ASP A 57 -4.70 10.38 -3.92
C ASP A 57 -4.30 10.90 -5.31
N PRO A 58 -5.09 10.64 -6.37
CA PRO A 58 -4.81 11.14 -7.72
C PRO A 58 -4.75 12.67 -7.85
N GLU A 59 -5.27 13.42 -6.87
CA GLU A 59 -5.12 14.88 -6.84
C GLU A 59 -3.67 15.30 -6.59
N HIS A 60 -2.90 14.49 -5.87
CA HIS A 60 -1.55 14.80 -5.41
C HIS A 60 -0.47 13.95 -6.06
N SER A 61 -0.83 12.78 -6.56
CA SER A 61 0.11 11.77 -7.05
C SER A 61 -0.24 11.25 -8.44
N TRP A 62 0.80 10.98 -9.26
CA TRP A 62 0.64 10.33 -10.57
C TRP A 62 0.40 8.84 -10.37
N LEU A 63 -0.86 8.42 -10.42
CA LEU A 63 -1.31 7.05 -10.19
C LEU A 63 -1.93 6.50 -11.46
N THR A 64 -1.47 5.33 -11.86
CA THR A 64 -1.94 4.61 -13.04
C THR A 64 -2.08 3.12 -12.71
N PRO A 65 -2.85 2.35 -13.50
CA PRO A 65 -2.89 0.90 -13.34
C PRO A 65 -1.52 0.20 -13.46
N ALA A 66 -0.55 0.84 -14.12
CA ALA A 66 0.80 0.28 -14.26
C ALA A 66 1.66 0.45 -13.00
N ASN A 67 1.44 1.51 -12.22
CA ASN A 67 2.28 1.83 -11.06
C ASN A 67 1.57 1.76 -9.72
N SER A 68 0.27 1.49 -9.67
CA SER A 68 -0.49 1.47 -8.42
C SER A 68 -1.69 0.52 -8.47
N PHE A 69 -2.07 0.07 -7.29
CA PHE A 69 -3.30 -0.67 -7.04
C PHE A 69 -3.68 -0.58 -5.57
N TRP A 70 -4.89 -0.96 -5.26
CA TRP A 70 -5.32 -1.18 -3.89
C TRP A 70 -6.05 -2.51 -3.74
N VAL A 71 -5.94 -3.08 -2.55
CA VAL A 71 -6.67 -4.25 -2.11
C VAL A 71 -7.89 -3.79 -1.34
N CYS A 72 -9.04 -4.36 -1.66
CA CYS A 72 -10.32 -4.06 -1.05
C CYS A 72 -10.94 -5.31 -0.43
N LEU A 73 -11.42 -5.18 0.78
CA LEU A 73 -12.29 -6.16 1.44
C LEU A 73 -13.68 -5.56 1.61
N ARG A 74 -14.69 -6.29 1.16
CA ARG A 74 -16.10 -5.90 1.31
C ARG A 74 -16.84 -6.95 2.15
N ASP A 75 -17.80 -6.51 2.94
CA ASP A 75 -18.73 -7.40 3.63
C ASP A 75 -19.82 -7.93 2.68
N GLY A 76 -20.71 -8.79 3.21
CA GLY A 76 -21.82 -9.35 2.45
C GLY A 76 -22.85 -8.33 1.95
N SER A 77 -22.83 -7.11 2.46
CA SER A 77 -23.66 -5.98 2.01
C SER A 77 -22.96 -5.10 0.97
N GLY A 78 -21.71 -5.41 0.62
CA GLY A 78 -20.90 -4.65 -0.34
C GLY A 78 -20.15 -3.47 0.25
N ASN A 79 -20.24 -3.21 1.56
CA ASN A 79 -19.51 -2.12 2.20
C ASN A 79 -18.01 -2.44 2.29
N VAL A 80 -17.17 -1.45 2.02
CA VAL A 80 -15.72 -1.59 2.24
C VAL A 80 -15.45 -1.65 3.72
N VAL A 81 -14.81 -2.73 4.17
CA VAL A 81 -14.46 -2.96 5.58
C VAL A 81 -12.96 -2.97 5.83
N GLY A 82 -12.16 -3.03 4.78
CA GLY A 82 -10.71 -2.92 4.88
C GLY A 82 -10.06 -2.68 3.53
N CYS A 83 -8.96 -1.94 3.53
CA CYS A 83 -8.17 -1.69 2.33
C CYS A 83 -6.71 -1.40 2.64
N ILE A 84 -5.88 -1.48 1.60
CA ILE A 84 -4.47 -1.11 1.63
C ILE A 84 -3.99 -0.89 0.18
N CYS A 85 -3.12 0.08 -0.01
CA CYS A 85 -2.58 0.44 -1.32
C CYS A 85 -1.13 0.01 -1.50
N SER A 86 -0.74 -0.13 -2.75
CA SER A 86 0.65 -0.28 -3.18
C SER A 86 0.95 0.62 -4.37
N ARG A 87 2.16 1.17 -4.39
CA ARG A 87 2.65 2.03 -5.45
C ARG A 87 4.11 1.70 -5.79
N LEU A 88 4.43 1.66 -7.07
CA LEU A 88 5.77 1.47 -7.61
C LEU A 88 6.45 2.83 -7.86
N PHE A 89 7.71 2.92 -7.47
CA PHE A 89 8.66 3.96 -7.87
C PHE A 89 9.83 3.32 -8.61
N GLU A 90 10.27 3.92 -9.70
CA GLU A 90 11.54 3.62 -10.37
C GLU A 90 12.49 4.76 -10.05
N THR A 91 13.54 4.47 -9.26
CA THR A 91 14.41 5.52 -8.70
C THR A 91 15.79 4.97 -8.36
N ASP A 92 16.79 5.84 -8.41
CA ASP A 92 18.16 5.52 -7.97
C ASP A 92 18.33 5.70 -6.45
N ASP A 93 17.46 6.48 -5.80
CA ASP A 93 17.48 6.70 -4.36
C ASP A 93 16.08 7.04 -3.82
N MET A 94 15.46 6.06 -3.17
CA MET A 94 14.12 6.24 -2.57
C MET A 94 14.13 7.22 -1.39
N MET A 95 15.26 7.37 -0.69
CA MET A 95 15.35 8.33 0.40
C MET A 95 15.28 9.78 -0.11
N GLN A 96 15.82 10.06 -1.30
CA GLN A 96 15.64 11.36 -1.96
C GLN A 96 14.17 11.60 -2.36
N VAL A 97 13.48 10.57 -2.87
CA VAL A 97 12.04 10.66 -3.19
C VAL A 97 11.21 11.03 -1.95
N ILE A 98 11.54 10.43 -0.79
CA ILE A 98 10.88 10.74 0.48
C ILE A 98 11.22 12.16 0.95
N ARG A 99 12.52 12.51 1.01
CA ARG A 99 13.00 13.82 1.51
C ARG A 99 12.52 14.99 0.66
N SER A 100 12.36 14.79 -0.64
CA SER A 100 11.81 15.79 -1.57
C SER A 100 10.28 15.84 -1.59
N TYR A 101 9.60 15.08 -0.73
CA TYR A 101 8.14 14.94 -0.67
C TYR A 101 7.48 14.33 -1.92
N ARG A 102 8.24 13.89 -2.91
CA ARG A 102 7.72 13.26 -4.12
C ARG A 102 6.96 11.96 -3.84
N LEU A 103 7.24 11.31 -2.71
CA LEU A 103 6.43 10.18 -2.24
C LEU A 103 4.95 10.58 -2.05
N PHE A 104 4.69 11.83 -1.67
CA PHE A 104 3.37 12.32 -1.29
C PHE A 104 2.75 13.26 -2.34
N PHE A 105 3.59 14.02 -3.05
CA PHE A 105 3.15 15.14 -3.88
C PHE A 105 3.98 15.23 -5.18
N ASP A 106 3.99 14.17 -6.00
CA ASP A 106 4.75 14.17 -7.25
C ASP A 106 3.98 14.79 -8.42
N ARG A 107 2.65 14.89 -8.32
CA ARG A 107 1.81 15.54 -9.32
C ARG A 107 1.60 17.02 -9.04
N LYS A 108 1.40 17.38 -7.79
CA LYS A 108 1.11 18.75 -7.35
C LYS A 108 1.96 19.05 -6.12
N PRO A 109 3.16 19.61 -6.32
CA PRO A 109 4.01 20.01 -5.21
C PRO A 109 3.28 20.98 -4.28
N VAL A 110 3.41 20.76 -2.98
CA VAL A 110 2.90 21.68 -1.96
C VAL A 110 4.06 22.54 -1.53
N LEU A 111 3.89 23.86 -1.62
CA LEU A 111 4.84 24.83 -1.08
C LEU A 111 4.66 24.94 0.45
N ASP A 112 5.73 25.25 1.16
CA ASP A 112 5.75 25.47 2.62
C ASP A 112 5.46 24.22 3.49
N LEU A 113 5.86 23.04 3.01
CA LEU A 113 5.83 21.83 3.83
C LEU A 113 6.86 21.95 4.97
N ARG A 114 6.44 21.57 6.18
CA ARG A 114 7.39 21.42 7.30
C ARG A 114 8.39 20.31 6.98
N PRO A 115 9.68 20.49 7.33
CA PRO A 115 10.67 19.44 7.11
C PRO A 115 10.21 18.11 7.69
N LEU A 116 10.34 17.05 6.88
CA LEU A 116 10.09 15.69 7.35
C LEU A 116 11.17 15.31 8.38
N ARG A 117 10.74 14.97 9.58
CA ARG A 117 11.60 14.24 10.51
C ARG A 117 11.53 12.76 10.13
N LEU A 118 12.52 12.31 9.38
CA LEU A 118 12.66 10.92 9.02
C LEU A 118 13.64 10.27 10.01
N VAL A 119 13.15 9.29 10.75
CA VAL A 119 14.00 8.44 11.60
C VAL A 119 14.23 7.15 10.82
N ALA A 120 15.47 6.89 10.49
CA ALA A 120 15.93 5.66 9.85
C ALA A 120 17.16 5.15 10.57
N PRO A 121 17.38 3.83 10.67
CA PRO A 121 18.64 3.27 11.13
C PRO A 121 19.81 3.79 10.29
N ASP A 122 21.00 3.92 10.90
CA ASP A 122 22.19 4.44 10.21
C ASP A 122 22.68 3.53 9.07
N ASP A 123 22.31 2.26 9.10
CA ASP A 123 22.68 1.21 8.16
C ASP A 123 21.61 0.91 7.10
N VAL A 124 20.61 1.81 6.92
CA VAL A 124 19.61 1.62 5.88
C VAL A 124 20.28 1.62 4.50
N PRO A 125 20.13 0.54 3.73
CA PRO A 125 20.70 0.47 2.40
C PRO A 125 20.04 1.48 1.45
N ILE A 126 20.78 1.91 0.43
CA ILE A 126 20.22 2.71 -0.64
C ILE A 126 19.19 1.88 -1.40
N MET A 127 17.93 2.24 -1.27
CA MET A 127 16.83 1.59 -1.98
C MET A 127 16.73 2.20 -3.38
N SER A 128 17.23 1.46 -4.38
CA SER A 128 17.24 1.85 -5.78
C SER A 128 16.60 0.79 -6.66
N GLY A 129 16.28 1.16 -7.92
CA GLY A 129 15.59 0.30 -8.88
C GLY A 129 14.07 0.39 -8.75
N ARG A 130 13.40 -0.74 -8.72
CA ARG A 130 11.93 -0.86 -8.61
C ARG A 130 11.55 -0.97 -7.14
N VAL A 131 11.11 0.14 -6.57
CA VAL A 131 10.82 0.27 -5.13
C VAL A 131 9.32 0.35 -4.92
N GLY A 132 8.76 -0.61 -4.19
CA GLY A 132 7.35 -0.63 -3.80
C GLY A 132 7.15 0.12 -2.48
N TYR A 133 6.16 0.99 -2.45
CA TYR A 133 5.64 1.61 -1.23
C TYR A 133 4.25 1.07 -0.92
N THR A 134 4.05 0.60 0.31
CA THR A 134 2.73 0.17 0.80
C THR A 134 2.23 1.09 1.89
N GLY A 135 0.97 1.49 1.79
CA GLY A 135 0.34 2.41 2.73
C GLY A 135 -1.16 2.52 2.52
N GLY A 136 -1.77 3.61 3.02
CA GLY A 136 -3.22 3.78 2.88
C GLY A 136 -4.03 2.66 3.55
N TYR A 137 -3.44 2.00 4.55
CA TYR A 137 -4.09 0.94 5.30
C TYR A 137 -5.23 1.49 6.15
N TRP A 138 -6.39 0.86 6.00
CA TRP A 138 -7.54 1.11 6.84
C TRP A 138 -8.33 -0.17 7.10
N LEU A 139 -8.88 -0.29 8.30
CA LEU A 139 -9.77 -1.36 8.69
C LEU A 139 -10.92 -0.75 9.51
N HIS A 140 -12.15 -1.04 9.08
CA HIS A 140 -13.36 -0.59 9.76
C HIS A 140 -13.33 -0.98 11.25
N PRO A 141 -13.68 -0.09 12.19
CA PRO A 141 -13.58 -0.36 13.62
C PRO A 141 -14.24 -1.68 14.06
N GLU A 142 -15.42 -1.99 13.54
CA GLU A 142 -16.16 -3.21 13.86
C GLU A 142 -15.52 -4.51 13.34
N TRP A 143 -14.56 -4.39 12.41
CA TRP A 143 -13.84 -5.53 11.85
C TRP A 143 -12.45 -5.74 12.47
N ARG A 144 -12.09 -4.90 13.44
CA ARG A 144 -10.84 -5.06 14.20
C ARG A 144 -10.91 -6.28 15.15
N GLY A 145 -9.76 -6.77 15.58
CA GLY A 145 -9.69 -7.93 16.47
C GLY A 145 -9.91 -9.30 15.81
N ARG A 146 -10.26 -9.35 14.51
CA ARG A 146 -10.56 -10.59 13.76
C ARG A 146 -9.36 -11.12 12.97
N GLY A 147 -8.13 -10.67 13.25
CA GLY A 147 -6.91 -11.11 12.57
C GLY A 147 -6.65 -10.48 11.20
N LEU A 148 -7.58 -9.68 10.67
CA LEU A 148 -7.47 -9.05 9.34
C LEU A 148 -6.27 -8.12 9.22
N SER A 149 -5.87 -7.46 10.31
CA SER A 149 -4.68 -6.60 10.37
C SER A 149 -3.38 -7.34 10.10
N ARG A 150 -3.36 -8.66 10.25
CA ARG A 150 -2.22 -9.51 9.90
C ARG A 150 -2.26 -9.98 8.45
N LEU A 151 -3.44 -10.27 7.93
CA LEU A 151 -3.62 -10.86 6.60
C LEU A 151 -3.54 -9.80 5.50
N LEU A 152 -4.24 -8.67 5.67
CA LEU A 152 -4.38 -7.65 4.64
C LEU A 152 -3.04 -7.02 4.20
N PRO A 153 -2.12 -6.61 5.11
CA PRO A 153 -0.81 -6.13 4.68
C PRO A 153 0.06 -7.20 4.02
N ARG A 154 -0.07 -8.45 4.42
CA ARG A 154 0.75 -9.55 3.87
C ARG A 154 0.32 -9.93 2.47
N ILE A 155 -0.99 -10.05 2.21
CA ILE A 155 -1.48 -10.34 0.86
C ILE A 155 -1.16 -9.17 -0.09
N ASN A 156 -1.29 -7.93 0.36
CA ASN A 156 -0.92 -6.76 -0.42
C ASN A 156 0.57 -6.77 -0.82
N ARG A 157 1.46 -7.15 0.10
CA ARG A 157 2.90 -7.31 -0.20
C ARG A 157 3.16 -8.41 -1.22
N ALA A 158 2.51 -9.57 -1.07
CA ALA A 158 2.65 -10.66 -2.03
C ALA A 158 2.21 -10.25 -3.44
N LEU A 159 1.11 -9.52 -3.55
CA LEU A 159 0.62 -8.97 -4.82
C LEU A 159 1.57 -7.92 -5.40
N ALA A 160 2.09 -7.02 -4.57
CA ALA A 160 3.03 -5.98 -5.02
C ALA A 160 4.33 -6.59 -5.56
N LEU A 161 4.91 -7.57 -4.86
CA LEU A 161 6.10 -8.29 -5.30
C LEU A 161 5.89 -8.95 -6.67
N ARG A 162 4.77 -9.62 -6.87
CA ARG A 162 4.44 -10.28 -8.15
C ARG A 162 4.15 -9.30 -9.27
N ARG A 163 3.38 -8.27 -8.99
CA ARG A 163 2.90 -7.33 -10.01
C ARG A 163 4.00 -6.41 -10.50
N PHE A 164 4.86 -5.97 -9.59
CA PHE A 164 5.84 -4.93 -9.88
C PHE A 164 7.27 -5.44 -10.03
N ASP A 165 7.54 -6.73 -9.81
CA ASP A 165 8.89 -7.31 -9.87
C ASP A 165 9.90 -6.44 -9.10
N LEU A 166 9.67 -6.26 -7.79
CA LEU A 166 10.32 -5.26 -6.94
C LEU A 166 11.72 -5.66 -6.50
N ASP A 167 12.64 -4.69 -6.44
CA ASP A 167 13.91 -4.79 -5.72
C ASP A 167 13.73 -4.61 -4.23
N TRP A 168 12.87 -3.66 -3.86
CA TRP A 168 12.62 -3.25 -2.48
C TRP A 168 11.13 -3.06 -2.24
N LEU A 169 10.71 -3.34 -1.01
CA LEU A 169 9.35 -3.06 -0.56
C LEU A 169 9.40 -2.48 0.85
N PHE A 170 8.80 -1.31 1.05
CA PHE A 170 8.77 -0.64 2.34
C PHE A 170 7.40 -0.05 2.68
N SER A 171 7.25 0.34 3.94
CA SER A 171 6.12 1.10 4.45
C SER A 171 6.61 2.12 5.47
N LEU A 172 5.91 3.24 5.59
CA LEU A 172 6.15 4.21 6.66
C LEU A 172 5.24 3.89 7.85
N GLY A 173 5.82 3.84 9.03
CA GLY A 173 5.12 3.81 10.31
C GLY A 173 5.08 5.20 10.94
N ARG A 174 4.19 5.40 11.91
CA ARG A 174 4.30 6.56 12.81
C ARG A 174 5.35 6.24 13.87
N ASP A 175 6.21 7.20 14.15
CA ASP A 175 7.08 7.13 15.32
C ASP A 175 6.20 7.16 16.57
N THR A 176 6.22 6.07 17.33
CA THR A 176 5.45 5.92 18.59
C THR A 176 6.27 6.24 19.82
N GLU A 177 7.53 6.61 19.66
CA GLU A 177 8.35 7.07 20.74
C GLU A 177 8.02 8.53 21.10
N ARG A 178 7.12 8.68 22.05
CA ARG A 178 6.90 9.89 22.85
C ARG A 178 6.90 9.52 24.32
#